data_902807320d697f00cbe82bae9ef013c8
#
_entry.id   902807320d697f00cbe82bae9ef013c8
#
_cell.length_a   1.000
_cell.length_b   1.000
_cell.length_c   1.000
_cell.angle_alpha   90.00
_cell.angle_beta   90.00
_cell.angle_gamma   90.00
#
_symmetry.space_group_name_H-M   'P 1'
#
loop_
_entity.id
_entity.type
_entity.pdbx_description
1 polymer ?
#
loop_
_entity_poly.entity_id
_entity_poly.type
_entity_poly.pdbx_seq_one_letter_code
_entity_poly.pdbx_strand_id
1 'polypeptide(L)'
;MELTGEIADGVVLNYLVSPEYNQKAMEALTAGADRVGRSVESIDRPQLVVCSVHEDRKTALDMARQMVTQYLGQQPHIMKASGVPQSLLDKVGSVLTWPATHEQVVAASRHVPDEIVQMLTASGTPAEARQKVTHYLKNGATCPILYPLGDVKAMIDAFSNWDGVS
;
A
#
# COMPACT_ATOMS: atom_id res chain seq x y z
N MET A 1 15.26 10.37 -1.85
CA MET A 1 15.13 10.01 -0.42
C MET A 1 16.34 10.46 0.42
N GLU A 2 17.59 10.35 -0.03
CA GLU A 2 18.74 10.82 0.76
C GLU A 2 18.68 12.32 1.08
N LEU A 3 18.47 13.19 0.06
CA LEU A 3 18.29 14.63 0.30
C LEU A 3 17.12 14.91 1.27
N THR A 4 16.04 14.13 1.18
CA THR A 4 14.91 14.22 2.13
C THR A 4 15.40 13.94 3.56
N GLY A 5 16.24 12.91 3.75
CA GLY A 5 16.87 12.61 5.04
C GLY A 5 17.72 13.75 5.58
N GLU A 6 18.40 14.47 4.72
CA GLU A 6 19.27 15.61 5.10
C GLU A 6 18.45 16.83 5.58
N ILE A 7 17.36 17.18 4.91
CA ILE A 7 16.75 18.51 5.06
C ILE A 7 15.25 18.54 5.44
N ALA A 8 14.49 17.43 5.25
CA ALA A 8 13.05 17.47 5.44
C ALA A 8 12.63 17.05 6.84
N ASP A 9 11.49 17.58 7.32
CA ASP A 9 10.87 17.17 8.58
C ASP A 9 9.98 15.93 8.40
N GLY A 10 9.58 15.60 7.17
CA GLY A 10 8.79 14.43 6.87
C GLY A 10 8.73 14.10 5.38
N VAL A 11 8.23 12.91 5.09
CA VAL A 11 8.01 12.42 3.72
C VAL A 11 6.80 11.51 3.65
N VAL A 12 5.91 11.75 2.70
CA VAL A 12 4.79 10.83 2.44
C VAL A 12 5.30 9.63 1.66
N LEU A 13 5.20 8.44 2.28
CA LEU A 13 5.60 7.19 1.64
C LEU A 13 4.56 6.78 0.57
N ASN A 14 5.03 6.01 -0.42
CA ASN A 14 4.17 5.58 -1.54
C ASN A 14 2.99 4.74 -1.04
N TYR A 15 1.84 4.87 -1.71
CA TYR A 15 0.66 4.05 -1.47
C TYR A 15 0.54 2.91 -2.49
N LEU A 16 -0.31 1.91 -2.21
CA LEU A 16 -0.48 0.72 -3.05
C LEU A 16 0.85 0.00 -3.34
N VAL A 17 1.72 -0.06 -2.35
CA VAL A 17 2.98 -0.80 -2.37
C VAL A 17 2.98 -1.84 -1.25
N SER A 18 3.82 -2.88 -1.36
CA SER A 18 4.01 -3.79 -0.23
C SER A 18 4.73 -3.08 0.92
N PRO A 19 4.54 -3.48 2.19
CA PRO A 19 5.28 -2.92 3.31
C PRO A 19 6.81 -2.98 3.10
N GLU A 20 7.30 -4.07 2.52
CA GLU A 20 8.73 -4.31 2.26
C GLU A 20 9.33 -3.34 1.22
N TYR A 21 8.49 -2.76 0.34
CA TYR A 21 8.91 -1.72 -0.59
C TYR A 21 9.52 -0.51 0.13
N ASN A 22 9.08 -0.21 1.35
CA ASN A 22 9.57 0.91 2.14
C ASN A 22 11.03 0.74 2.58
N GLN A 23 11.57 -0.48 2.65
CA GLN A 23 12.92 -0.73 3.17
C GLN A 23 13.99 0.09 2.45
N LYS A 24 13.95 0.14 1.11
CA LYS A 24 14.89 0.96 0.32
C LYS A 24 14.72 2.46 0.57
N ALA A 25 13.49 2.90 0.81
CA ALA A 25 13.23 4.29 1.16
C ALA A 25 13.81 4.62 2.53
N MET A 26 13.66 3.72 3.50
CA MET A 26 14.22 3.85 4.85
C MET A 26 15.76 3.86 4.84
N GLU A 27 16.39 2.95 4.08
CA GLU A 27 17.84 2.94 3.91
C GLU A 27 18.35 4.29 3.37
N ALA A 28 17.73 4.83 2.34
CA ALA A 28 18.11 6.10 1.74
C ALA A 28 17.85 7.30 2.68
N LEU A 29 16.73 7.30 3.41
CA LEU A 29 16.42 8.33 4.42
C LEU A 29 17.47 8.32 5.54
N THR A 30 17.79 7.14 6.06
CA THR A 30 18.80 6.97 7.12
C THR A 30 20.17 7.47 6.65
N ALA A 31 20.61 7.04 5.45
CA ALA A 31 21.89 7.49 4.90
C ALA A 31 21.96 9.02 4.75
N GLY A 32 20.86 9.67 4.36
CA GLY A 32 20.81 11.14 4.28
C GLY A 32 20.85 11.80 5.65
N ALA A 33 20.05 11.31 6.60
CA ALA A 33 20.00 11.84 7.97
C ALA A 33 21.37 11.73 8.67
N ASP A 34 22.05 10.59 8.54
CA ASP A 34 23.37 10.34 9.14
C ASP A 34 24.44 11.32 8.64
N ARG A 35 24.41 11.70 7.36
CA ARG A 35 25.38 12.68 6.79
C ARG A 35 25.37 14.03 7.51
N VAL A 36 24.23 14.41 8.07
CA VAL A 36 24.04 15.71 8.75
C VAL A 36 23.83 15.56 10.25
N GLY A 37 24.08 14.36 10.80
CA GLY A 37 23.96 14.09 12.23
C GLY A 37 22.54 14.10 12.78
N ARG A 38 21.54 13.83 11.95
CA ARG A 38 20.12 13.70 12.36
C ARG A 38 19.75 12.24 12.60
N SER A 39 18.79 12.00 13.47
CA SER A 39 18.15 10.70 13.58
C SER A 39 17.02 10.57 12.54
N VAL A 40 16.95 9.45 11.84
CA VAL A 40 15.82 9.13 10.94
C VAL A 40 14.48 9.09 11.70
N GLU A 41 14.50 8.83 13.00
CA GLU A 41 13.30 8.84 13.85
C GLU A 41 12.71 10.25 14.04
N SER A 42 13.48 11.31 13.78
CA SER A 42 12.99 12.70 13.78
C SER A 42 12.23 13.07 12.51
N ILE A 43 12.22 12.20 11.50
CA ILE A 43 11.58 12.45 10.20
C ILE A 43 10.22 11.75 10.19
N ASP A 44 9.13 12.51 10.04
CA ASP A 44 7.79 11.93 9.93
C ASP A 44 7.61 11.20 8.59
N ARG A 45 6.95 10.01 8.63
CA ARG A 45 6.82 9.12 7.48
C ARG A 45 5.37 8.62 7.35
N PRO A 46 4.39 9.54 7.14
CA PRO A 46 3.03 9.13 6.91
C PRO A 46 2.90 8.32 5.63
N GLN A 47 1.99 7.34 5.63
CA GLN A 47 1.72 6.49 4.47
C GLN A 47 0.22 6.32 4.25
N LEU A 48 -0.25 6.62 3.04
CA LEU A 48 -1.62 6.32 2.64
C LEU A 48 -1.75 4.80 2.44
N VAL A 49 -2.63 4.17 3.20
CA VAL A 49 -2.90 2.73 3.15
C VAL A 49 -4.32 2.49 2.65
N VAL A 50 -4.45 1.96 1.44
CA VAL A 50 -5.76 1.56 0.91
C VAL A 50 -6.33 0.45 1.76
N CYS A 51 -7.55 0.64 2.27
CA CYS A 51 -8.16 -0.21 3.27
C CYS A 51 -9.60 -0.56 2.89
N SER A 52 -9.91 -1.86 2.82
CA SER A 52 -11.27 -2.37 2.64
C SER A 52 -11.53 -3.43 3.70
N VAL A 53 -12.52 -3.19 4.56
CA VAL A 53 -12.83 -4.06 5.69
C VAL A 53 -14.24 -4.62 5.57
N HIS A 54 -14.36 -5.94 5.68
CA HIS A 54 -15.64 -6.63 5.72
C HIS A 54 -15.49 -7.97 6.46
N GLU A 55 -16.55 -8.44 7.14
CA GLU A 55 -16.51 -9.75 7.81
C GLU A 55 -16.31 -10.90 6.82
N ASP A 56 -16.92 -10.81 5.63
CA ASP A 56 -16.56 -11.68 4.51
C ASP A 56 -15.32 -11.15 3.81
N ARG A 57 -14.20 -11.88 3.99
CA ARG A 57 -12.89 -11.58 3.41
C ARG A 57 -12.94 -11.36 1.90
N LYS A 58 -13.71 -12.21 1.19
CA LYS A 58 -13.79 -12.12 -0.28
C LYS A 58 -14.41 -10.80 -0.73
N THR A 59 -15.45 -10.36 -0.08
CA THR A 59 -16.10 -9.06 -0.35
C THR A 59 -15.12 -7.91 -0.17
N ALA A 60 -14.35 -7.90 0.93
CA ALA A 60 -13.34 -6.87 1.17
C ALA A 60 -12.27 -6.82 0.06
N LEU A 61 -11.78 -7.98 -0.35
CA LEU A 61 -10.74 -8.05 -1.39
C LEU A 61 -11.27 -7.63 -2.77
N ASP A 62 -12.49 -8.03 -3.12
CA ASP A 62 -13.10 -7.69 -4.41
C ASP A 62 -13.34 -6.17 -4.55
N MET A 63 -13.68 -5.48 -3.45
CA MET A 63 -13.80 -4.02 -3.43
C MET A 63 -12.47 -3.31 -3.76
N ALA A 64 -11.35 -3.82 -3.27
CA ALA A 64 -10.04 -3.23 -3.50
C ALA A 64 -9.41 -3.64 -4.85
N ARG A 65 -9.82 -4.77 -5.39
CA ARG A 65 -9.20 -5.40 -6.57
C ARG A 65 -9.14 -4.50 -7.78
N GLN A 66 -10.21 -3.78 -8.09
CA GLN A 66 -10.25 -2.91 -9.28
C GLN A 66 -9.24 -1.75 -9.16
N MET A 67 -9.12 -1.13 -7.99
CA MET A 67 -8.14 -0.08 -7.75
C MET A 67 -6.71 -0.61 -7.86
N VAL A 68 -6.42 -1.76 -7.27
CA VAL A 68 -5.14 -2.45 -7.41
C VAL A 68 -4.84 -2.72 -8.89
N THR A 69 -5.83 -3.24 -9.64
CA THR A 69 -5.68 -3.54 -11.07
C THR A 69 -5.31 -2.31 -11.88
N GLN A 70 -5.98 -1.18 -11.65
CA GLN A 70 -5.64 0.08 -12.32
C GLN A 70 -4.19 0.48 -12.03
N TYR A 71 -3.77 0.37 -10.78
CA TYR A 71 -2.43 0.77 -10.37
C TYR A 71 -1.35 -0.16 -10.92
N LEU A 72 -1.64 -1.47 -11.07
CA LEU A 72 -0.75 -2.41 -11.75
C LEU A 72 -0.45 -1.97 -13.20
N GLY A 73 -1.43 -1.45 -13.91
CA GLY A 73 -1.25 -0.92 -15.25
C GLY A 73 -0.59 0.46 -15.30
N GLN A 74 -0.90 1.34 -14.34
CA GLN A 74 -0.37 2.72 -14.31
C GLN A 74 1.08 2.80 -13.89
N GLN A 75 1.48 1.96 -12.92
CA GLN A 75 2.79 2.04 -12.25
C GLN A 75 3.50 0.67 -12.21
N PRO A 76 3.67 -0.01 -13.37
CA PRO A 76 4.18 -1.38 -13.38
C PRO A 76 5.59 -1.49 -12.79
N HIS A 77 6.43 -0.46 -12.89
CA HIS A 77 7.77 -0.43 -12.31
C HIS A 77 7.74 -0.39 -10.76
N ILE A 78 6.82 0.37 -10.16
CA ILE A 78 6.61 0.41 -8.71
C ILE A 78 6.05 -0.92 -8.23
N MET A 79 5.10 -1.47 -8.96
CA MET A 79 4.49 -2.77 -8.65
C MET A 79 5.51 -3.90 -8.68
N LYS A 80 6.38 -3.91 -9.69
CA LYS A 80 7.49 -4.86 -9.77
C LYS A 80 8.45 -4.70 -8.58
N ALA A 81 8.79 -3.47 -8.22
CA ALA A 81 9.64 -3.19 -7.05
C ALA A 81 8.96 -3.58 -5.72
N SER A 82 7.63 -3.63 -5.67
CA SER A 82 6.82 -4.12 -4.54
C SER A 82 6.69 -5.65 -4.50
N GLY A 83 7.28 -6.38 -5.45
CA GLY A 83 7.26 -7.84 -5.51
C GLY A 83 6.19 -8.45 -6.39
N VAL A 84 5.44 -7.65 -7.16
CA VAL A 84 4.44 -8.18 -8.11
C VAL A 84 5.14 -8.92 -9.25
N PRO A 85 4.73 -10.17 -9.58
CA PRO A 85 5.34 -10.94 -10.66
C PRO A 85 5.19 -10.27 -12.03
N GLN A 86 6.26 -10.27 -12.83
CA GLN A 86 6.26 -9.68 -14.17
C GLN A 86 5.16 -10.29 -15.06
N SER A 87 4.94 -11.60 -14.95
CA SER A 87 3.90 -12.29 -15.73
C SER A 87 2.48 -11.79 -15.45
N LEU A 88 2.20 -11.30 -14.24
CA LEU A 88 0.92 -10.67 -13.91
C LEU A 88 0.86 -9.26 -14.50
N LEU A 89 1.94 -8.48 -14.39
CA LEU A 89 2.00 -7.14 -14.98
C LEU A 89 1.79 -7.20 -16.51
N ASP A 90 2.38 -8.17 -17.17
CA ASP A 90 2.21 -8.38 -18.63
C ASP A 90 0.76 -8.74 -18.97
N LYS A 91 0.12 -9.63 -18.19
CA LYS A 91 -1.29 -9.98 -18.37
C LYS A 91 -2.22 -8.80 -18.18
N VAL A 92 -2.04 -8.02 -17.12
CA VAL A 92 -2.83 -6.81 -16.88
C VAL A 92 -2.59 -5.78 -17.97
N GLY A 93 -1.33 -5.55 -18.35
CA GLY A 93 -0.95 -4.60 -19.40
C GLY A 93 -1.45 -4.99 -20.80
N SER A 94 -1.68 -6.28 -21.08
CA SER A 94 -2.27 -6.72 -22.35
C SER A 94 -3.77 -6.39 -22.49
N VAL A 95 -4.46 -6.12 -21.38
CA VAL A 95 -5.90 -5.80 -21.35
C VAL A 95 -6.14 -4.28 -21.16
N LEU A 96 -5.31 -3.63 -20.32
CA LEU A 96 -5.46 -2.21 -20.01
C LEU A 96 -4.75 -1.34 -21.06
N THR A 97 -5.51 -0.43 -21.65
CA THR A 97 -4.96 0.70 -22.42
C THR A 97 -5.13 2.01 -21.63
N TRP A 98 -4.40 3.05 -22.01
CA TRP A 98 -4.55 4.34 -21.32
C TRP A 98 -5.07 5.43 -22.26
N PRO A 99 -6.16 6.11 -21.87
CA PRO A 99 -6.97 5.92 -20.66
C PRO A 99 -7.73 4.59 -20.66
N ALA A 100 -7.77 3.89 -19.51
CA ALA A 100 -8.48 2.64 -19.37
C ALA A 100 -9.98 2.86 -19.20
N THR A 101 -10.81 2.05 -19.85
CA THR A 101 -12.24 2.02 -19.61
C THR A 101 -12.57 1.16 -18.40
N HIS A 102 -13.74 1.38 -17.77
CA HIS A 102 -14.20 0.53 -16.66
C HIS A 102 -14.29 -0.95 -17.07
N GLU A 103 -14.76 -1.26 -18.27
CA GLU A 103 -14.85 -2.63 -18.78
C GLU A 103 -13.48 -3.31 -18.87
N GLN A 104 -12.46 -2.59 -19.32
CA GLN A 104 -11.07 -3.08 -19.35
C GLN A 104 -10.55 -3.36 -17.93
N VAL A 105 -10.84 -2.48 -16.98
CA VAL A 105 -10.44 -2.69 -15.57
C VAL A 105 -11.11 -3.92 -15.00
N VAL A 106 -12.42 -4.11 -15.22
CA VAL A 106 -13.16 -5.31 -14.78
C VAL A 106 -12.62 -6.57 -15.46
N ALA A 107 -12.29 -6.52 -16.74
CA ALA A 107 -11.71 -7.66 -17.46
C ALA A 107 -10.30 -8.02 -16.91
N ALA A 108 -9.44 -7.02 -16.73
CA ALA A 108 -8.09 -7.20 -16.22
C ALA A 108 -8.08 -7.67 -14.75
N SER A 109 -9.02 -7.20 -13.92
CA SER A 109 -9.11 -7.58 -12.50
C SER A 109 -9.31 -9.07 -12.26
N ARG A 110 -9.86 -9.80 -13.23
CA ARG A 110 -10.01 -11.25 -13.18
C ARG A 110 -8.66 -11.99 -13.15
N HIS A 111 -7.59 -11.35 -13.56
CA HIS A 111 -6.23 -11.90 -13.51
C HIS A 111 -5.50 -11.60 -12.20
N VAL A 112 -6.03 -10.69 -11.39
CA VAL A 112 -5.38 -10.26 -10.14
C VAL A 112 -5.84 -11.16 -8.99
N PRO A 113 -4.98 -12.01 -8.44
CA PRO A 113 -5.33 -12.91 -7.35
C PRO A 113 -5.41 -12.19 -6.01
N ASP A 114 -6.07 -12.81 -5.03
CA ASP A 114 -6.31 -12.29 -3.69
C ASP A 114 -5.01 -11.90 -2.98
N GLU A 115 -3.96 -12.68 -3.16
CA GLU A 115 -2.65 -12.48 -2.54
C GLU A 115 -2.02 -11.15 -2.97
N ILE A 116 -2.22 -10.75 -4.23
CA ILE A 116 -1.73 -9.46 -4.74
C ILE A 116 -2.53 -8.30 -4.16
N VAL A 117 -3.85 -8.45 -4.04
CA VAL A 117 -4.67 -7.43 -3.38
C VAL A 117 -4.22 -7.24 -1.92
N GLN A 118 -4.06 -8.32 -1.18
CA GLN A 118 -3.59 -8.29 0.22
C GLN A 118 -2.14 -7.82 0.33
N MET A 119 -1.29 -8.11 -0.63
CA MET A 119 0.10 -7.64 -0.63
C MET A 119 0.17 -6.12 -0.65
N LEU A 120 -0.70 -5.47 -1.42
CA LEU A 120 -0.64 -4.03 -1.71
C LEU A 120 -1.63 -3.18 -0.90
N THR A 121 -2.56 -3.80 -0.16
CA THR A 121 -3.62 -3.10 0.57
C THR A 121 -3.86 -3.71 1.95
N ALA A 122 -4.46 -2.95 2.86
CA ALA A 122 -4.99 -3.45 4.12
C ALA A 122 -6.45 -3.90 3.94
N SER A 123 -6.67 -4.89 3.05
CA SER A 123 -8.01 -5.39 2.74
C SER A 123 -8.19 -6.81 3.27
N GLY A 124 -9.39 -7.08 3.82
CA GLY A 124 -9.76 -8.36 4.40
C GLY A 124 -10.70 -8.21 5.60
N THR A 125 -10.67 -9.20 6.48
CA THR A 125 -11.35 -9.12 7.77
C THR A 125 -10.73 -8.02 8.66
N PRO A 126 -11.42 -7.53 9.71
CA PRO A 126 -10.87 -6.55 10.64
C PRO A 126 -9.48 -6.93 11.19
N ALA A 127 -9.27 -8.22 11.49
CA ALA A 127 -8.00 -8.72 11.99
C ALA A 127 -6.88 -8.66 10.94
N GLU A 128 -7.17 -9.07 9.70
CA GLU A 128 -6.21 -9.02 8.58
C GLU A 128 -5.83 -7.57 8.23
N ALA A 129 -6.81 -6.65 8.23
CA ALA A 129 -6.55 -5.24 7.97
C ALA A 129 -5.62 -4.63 9.04
N ARG A 130 -5.88 -4.88 10.33
CA ARG A 130 -5.00 -4.45 11.44
C ARG A 130 -3.60 -5.03 11.33
N GLN A 131 -3.50 -6.34 11.06
CA GLN A 131 -2.20 -6.99 10.86
C GLN A 131 -1.41 -6.35 9.73
N LYS A 132 -2.06 -6.02 8.61
CA LYS A 132 -1.40 -5.36 7.48
C LYS A 132 -0.92 -3.95 7.83
N VAL A 133 -1.73 -3.16 8.55
CA VAL A 133 -1.31 -1.83 9.01
C VAL A 133 -0.13 -1.94 9.97
N THR A 134 -0.12 -2.93 10.87
CA THR A 134 1.05 -3.23 11.72
C THR A 134 2.31 -3.51 10.88
N HIS A 135 2.19 -4.21 9.75
CA HIS A 135 3.33 -4.45 8.86
C HIS A 135 3.86 -3.15 8.24
N TYR A 136 3.00 -2.20 7.84
CA TYR A 136 3.46 -0.89 7.36
C TYR A 136 4.21 -0.11 8.45
N LEU A 137 3.70 -0.12 9.69
CA LEU A 137 4.39 0.50 10.83
C LEU A 137 5.76 -0.14 11.07
N LYS A 138 5.86 -1.47 11.06
CA LYS A 138 7.13 -2.19 11.22
C LYS A 138 8.12 -1.96 10.07
N ASN A 139 7.66 -1.51 8.92
CA ASN A 139 8.48 -1.20 7.74
C ASN A 139 8.68 0.32 7.52
N GLY A 140 8.55 1.12 8.56
CA GLY A 140 8.99 2.50 8.58
C GLY A 140 7.92 3.56 8.46
N ALA A 141 6.65 3.21 8.27
CA ALA A 141 5.57 4.19 8.38
C ALA A 141 5.40 4.65 9.83
N THR A 142 5.28 5.96 10.07
CA THR A 142 5.00 6.53 11.41
C THR A 142 3.51 6.78 11.63
N CYS A 143 2.78 7.10 10.56
CA CYS A 143 1.35 7.41 10.61
C CYS A 143 0.64 6.78 9.40
N PRO A 144 -0.02 5.62 9.56
CA PRO A 144 -0.88 5.08 8.52
C PRO A 144 -2.12 5.94 8.33
N ILE A 145 -2.34 6.45 7.12
CA ILE A 145 -3.51 7.20 6.72
C ILE A 145 -4.44 6.25 5.98
N LEU A 146 -5.50 5.79 6.63
CA LEU A 146 -6.40 4.80 6.05
C LEU A 146 -7.28 5.43 4.97
N TYR A 147 -7.16 4.92 3.74
CA TYR A 147 -8.00 5.30 2.60
C TYR A 147 -9.10 4.25 2.41
N PRO A 148 -10.36 4.55 2.80
CA PRO A 148 -11.41 3.55 2.80
C PRO A 148 -11.91 3.21 1.40
N LEU A 149 -12.09 1.92 1.14
CA LEU A 149 -12.89 1.39 0.04
C LEU A 149 -14.05 0.58 0.60
N GLY A 150 -15.26 0.80 0.09
CA GLY A 150 -16.46 0.13 0.56
C GLY A 150 -17.04 0.74 1.85
N ASP A 151 -17.26 -0.07 2.88
CA ASP A 151 -17.90 0.38 4.13
C ASP A 151 -16.92 1.13 5.05
N VAL A 152 -17.05 2.47 5.04
CA VAL A 152 -16.24 3.37 5.88
C VAL A 152 -16.49 3.10 7.37
N LYS A 153 -17.73 2.79 7.76
CA LYS A 153 -18.06 2.51 9.15
C LYS A 153 -17.37 1.23 9.64
N ALA A 154 -17.41 0.16 8.85
CA ALA A 154 -16.73 -1.08 9.19
C ALA A 154 -15.20 -0.86 9.36
N MET A 155 -14.59 -0.01 8.52
CA MET A 155 -13.18 0.37 8.70
C MET A 155 -12.96 1.14 10.02
N ILE A 156 -13.78 2.15 10.32
CA ILE A 156 -13.67 2.91 11.57
C ILE A 156 -13.82 1.98 12.79
N ASP A 157 -14.83 1.11 12.78
CA ASP A 157 -15.09 0.17 13.88
C ASP A 157 -13.91 -0.80 14.05
N ALA A 158 -13.28 -1.23 12.95
CA ALA A 158 -12.11 -2.12 12.99
C ALA A 158 -10.89 -1.50 13.69
N PHE A 159 -10.74 -0.17 13.63
CA PHE A 159 -9.56 0.53 14.16
C PHE A 159 -9.83 1.40 15.40
N SER A 160 -11.10 1.63 15.78
CA SER A 160 -11.45 2.56 16.86
C SER A 160 -10.89 2.19 18.25
N ASN A 161 -10.69 0.89 18.50
CA ASN A 161 -10.14 0.36 19.77
C ASN A 161 -8.80 -0.36 19.55
N TRP A 162 -8.10 -0.03 18.49
CA TRP A 162 -6.82 -0.65 18.17
C TRP A 162 -5.67 0.28 18.57
N ASP A 163 -4.80 -0.23 19.44
CA ASP A 163 -3.64 0.52 19.97
C ASP A 163 -2.41 0.53 19.05
N GLY A 164 -2.50 -0.12 17.88
CA GLY A 164 -1.44 -0.13 16.87
C GLY A 164 -0.24 -1.04 17.17
N VAL A 165 -0.20 -1.70 18.33
CA VAL A 165 1.03 -2.35 18.86
C VAL A 165 0.77 -3.73 19.48
N SER A 166 -0.12 -4.52 18.97
CA SER A 166 -0.27 -5.91 19.45
C SER A 166 0.15 -6.93 18.40
#